data_03cd81cb165cf6ed2b9ae332bd439a71
#
_entry.id   03cd81cb165cf6ed2b9ae332bd439a71
#
_cell.length_a   1.000
_cell.length_b   1.000
_cell.length_c   1.000
_cell.angle_alpha   90.00
_cell.angle_beta   90.00
_cell.angle_gamma   90.00
#
_symmetry.space_group_name_H-M   'P 1'
#
loop_
_entity.id
_entity.type
_entity.pdbx_description
1 polymer ?
#
loop_
_entity_poly.entity_id
_entity_poly.type
_entity_poly.pdbx_seq_one_letter_code
_entity_poly.pdbx_strand_id
1 'polypeptide(L)'
;MFFCVFSQGATSFPPAVSAADSSAVRELAHSLKARVGMAAEMLDTGEAVMVGDEAAYPMQSVVKFVLALSVLKRVDQGAMNPEQIIRIRPEQLVKDTWSPLRERFPQGGDFSLKELLRVTVQESDNNTCDLLFGLIGGPQAVQKDLKEWGIDGINVRFTEEEIHRNHDLQYVNSSRPSAMNSLLRAFDEGKILKKGTQSVLWNIMAGCSTGPERLKGQLPRDYVVAHK
;
A
#
# COMPACT_ATOMS: atom_id res chain seq x y z
N MET A 1 -2.56 7.03 7.35
CA MET A 1 -3.30 6.87 6.09
C MET A 1 -3.68 5.41 5.93
N PHE A 2 -4.89 5.11 5.54
CA PHE A 2 -5.34 3.76 5.22
C PHE A 2 -6.01 3.80 3.87
N PHE A 3 -5.80 2.78 3.06
CA PHE A 3 -6.58 2.60 1.86
C PHE A 3 -7.09 1.17 1.77
N CYS A 4 -8.18 1.01 1.07
CA CYS A 4 -8.87 -0.24 0.96
C CYS A 4 -9.49 -0.35 -0.42
N VAL A 5 -9.39 -1.53 -1.02
CA VAL A 5 -10.13 -1.90 -2.23
C VAL A 5 -11.16 -2.95 -1.82
N PHE A 6 -12.42 -2.74 -2.20
CA PHE A 6 -13.48 -3.71 -1.99
C PHE A 6 -13.68 -4.53 -3.25
N SER A 7 -13.67 -5.85 -3.12
CA SER A 7 -13.99 -6.76 -4.22
C SER A 7 -15.48 -7.08 -4.22
N GLN A 8 -16.02 -7.27 -5.41
CA GLN A 8 -17.36 -7.79 -5.64
C GLN A 8 -17.50 -9.22 -5.10
N GLY A 9 -18.30 -9.40 -4.09
CA GLY A 9 -18.67 -10.71 -3.52
C GLY A 9 -20.00 -10.65 -2.79
N ALA A 10 -20.47 -9.46 -2.47
CA ALA A 10 -21.75 -9.25 -1.82
C ALA A 10 -22.88 -9.19 -2.87
N THR A 11 -23.95 -9.91 -2.63
CA THR A 11 -25.16 -9.94 -3.46
C THR A 11 -26.01 -8.65 -3.39
N SER A 12 -25.56 -7.67 -2.58
CA SER A 12 -26.14 -6.33 -2.52
C SER A 12 -25.05 -5.31 -2.20
N PHE A 13 -24.83 -4.36 -3.10
CA PHE A 13 -23.99 -3.19 -2.82
C PHE A 13 -24.69 -2.29 -1.78
N PRO A 14 -23.93 -1.61 -0.92
CA PRO A 14 -24.47 -0.50 -0.17
C PRO A 14 -25.08 0.52 -1.17
N PRO A 15 -26.14 1.25 -0.80
CA PRO A 15 -26.69 2.30 -1.65
C PRO A 15 -25.59 3.29 -2.02
N ALA A 16 -25.72 3.88 -3.22
CA ALA A 16 -24.83 4.93 -3.71
C ALA A 16 -24.53 5.97 -2.62
N VAL A 17 -23.28 6.46 -2.59
CA VAL A 17 -22.88 7.49 -1.62
C VAL A 17 -23.71 8.76 -1.88
N SER A 18 -24.67 9.05 -1.03
CA SER A 18 -25.52 10.20 -1.19
C SER A 18 -24.79 11.52 -0.88
N ALA A 19 -25.31 12.64 -1.37
CA ALA A 19 -24.80 13.95 -0.99
C ALA A 19 -24.87 14.16 0.54
N ALA A 20 -25.85 13.56 1.22
CA ALA A 20 -25.98 13.59 2.67
C ALA A 20 -24.84 12.83 3.37
N ASP A 21 -24.44 11.66 2.86
CA ASP A 21 -23.31 10.90 3.40
C ASP A 21 -22.00 11.68 3.24
N SER A 22 -21.83 12.35 2.10
CA SER A 22 -20.69 13.23 1.86
C SER A 22 -20.61 14.40 2.83
N SER A 23 -21.77 14.99 3.20
CA SER A 23 -21.83 16.05 4.21
C SER A 23 -21.49 15.54 5.60
N ALA A 24 -22.08 14.41 6.01
CA ALA A 24 -21.83 13.80 7.31
C ALA A 24 -20.34 13.44 7.51
N VAL A 25 -19.68 12.90 6.48
CA VAL A 25 -18.24 12.60 6.53
C VAL A 25 -17.41 13.87 6.70
N ARG A 26 -17.75 14.96 5.99
CA ARG A 26 -17.05 16.25 6.13
C ARG A 26 -17.24 16.85 7.52
N GLU A 27 -18.46 16.85 8.03
CA GLU A 27 -18.79 17.34 9.37
C GLU A 27 -18.02 16.56 10.44
N LEU A 28 -18.00 15.22 10.34
CA LEU A 28 -17.23 14.38 11.24
C LEU A 28 -15.73 14.72 11.16
N ALA A 29 -15.17 14.82 9.97
CA ALA A 29 -13.76 15.17 9.79
C ALA A 29 -13.43 16.54 10.41
N HIS A 30 -14.30 17.54 10.26
CA HIS A 30 -14.11 18.86 10.85
C HIS A 30 -14.30 18.88 12.38
N SER A 31 -15.07 17.93 12.94
CA SER A 31 -15.26 17.83 14.39
C SER A 31 -14.02 17.27 15.11
N LEU A 32 -13.12 16.60 14.39
CA LEU A 32 -11.92 16.02 14.97
C LEU A 32 -10.85 17.10 15.18
N LYS A 33 -10.18 17.06 16.33
CA LYS A 33 -8.99 17.91 16.61
C LYS A 33 -7.73 17.37 15.90
N ALA A 34 -7.88 17.06 14.61
CA ALA A 34 -6.83 16.47 13.79
C ALA A 34 -6.98 16.90 12.33
N ARG A 35 -5.89 16.85 11.59
CA ARG A 35 -5.94 17.00 10.14
C ARG A 35 -6.34 15.68 9.52
N VAL A 36 -7.47 15.63 8.85
CA VAL A 36 -8.03 14.43 8.22
C VAL A 36 -7.97 14.55 6.71
N GLY A 37 -7.45 13.51 6.05
CA GLY A 37 -7.49 13.36 4.59
C GLY A 37 -8.13 12.03 4.22
N MET A 38 -9.10 12.06 3.33
CA MET A 38 -9.81 10.89 2.83
C MET A 38 -10.17 11.07 1.35
N ALA A 39 -10.06 10.00 0.58
CA ALA A 39 -10.71 9.84 -0.70
C ALA A 39 -11.34 8.44 -0.74
N ALA A 40 -12.58 8.37 -1.17
CA ALA A 40 -13.30 7.12 -1.41
C ALA A 40 -14.06 7.25 -2.72
N GLU A 41 -14.14 6.16 -3.47
CA GLU A 41 -14.77 6.11 -4.77
C GLU A 41 -15.45 4.77 -5.00
N MET A 42 -16.66 4.83 -5.55
CA MET A 42 -17.37 3.68 -6.11
C MET A 42 -16.91 3.48 -7.55
N LEU A 43 -16.20 2.40 -7.85
CA LEU A 43 -15.59 2.20 -9.18
C LEU A 43 -16.62 2.01 -10.30
N ASP A 44 -17.79 1.46 -10.01
CA ASP A 44 -18.88 1.21 -10.97
C ASP A 44 -19.68 2.47 -11.31
N THR A 45 -19.86 3.39 -10.37
CA THR A 45 -20.65 4.62 -10.57
C THR A 45 -19.78 5.86 -10.76
N GLY A 46 -18.52 5.81 -10.33
CA GLY A 46 -17.61 6.96 -10.29
C GLY A 46 -17.95 7.98 -9.20
N GLU A 47 -18.92 7.68 -8.33
CA GLU A 47 -19.22 8.55 -7.20
C GLU A 47 -18.06 8.58 -6.23
N ALA A 48 -17.66 9.78 -5.81
CA ALA A 48 -16.50 9.97 -4.95
C ALA A 48 -16.75 10.95 -3.81
N VAL A 49 -16.12 10.68 -2.68
CA VAL A 49 -16.04 11.59 -1.53
C VAL A 49 -14.59 11.94 -1.26
N MET A 50 -14.29 13.21 -1.14
CA MET A 50 -12.93 13.70 -0.83
C MET A 50 -12.99 14.72 0.31
N VAL A 51 -12.07 14.58 1.26
CA VAL A 51 -11.88 15.50 2.39
C VAL A 51 -10.39 15.74 2.58
N GLY A 52 -9.99 17.00 2.76
CA GLY A 52 -8.60 17.37 3.06
C GLY A 52 -7.60 17.01 1.96
N ASP A 53 -8.03 16.99 0.69
CA ASP A 53 -7.19 16.58 -0.44
C ASP A 53 -6.19 17.65 -0.89
N GLU A 54 -6.31 18.87 -0.37
CA GLU A 54 -5.35 19.96 -0.59
C GLU A 54 -3.97 19.68 0.05
N ALA A 55 -3.90 18.76 1.00
CA ALA A 55 -2.69 18.42 1.73
C ALA A 55 -2.21 17.00 1.41
N ALA A 56 -0.90 16.79 1.51
CA ALA A 56 -0.30 15.46 1.52
C ALA A 56 -0.17 14.97 2.98
N TYR A 57 -0.33 13.65 3.15
CA TYR A 57 -0.27 12.97 4.43
C TYR A 57 0.82 11.89 4.41
N PRO A 58 1.53 11.65 5.53
CA PRO A 58 2.51 10.58 5.63
C PRO A 58 1.89 9.23 5.26
N MET A 59 2.51 8.52 4.33
CA MET A 59 1.99 7.21 3.90
C MET A 59 2.20 6.13 4.95
N GLN A 60 3.24 6.24 5.75
CA GLN A 60 3.66 5.14 6.62
C GLN A 60 3.77 3.84 5.79
N SER A 61 3.32 2.71 6.31
CA SER A 61 3.40 1.43 5.59
C SER A 61 2.58 1.34 4.30
N VAL A 62 1.77 2.34 3.95
CA VAL A 62 1.09 2.38 2.65
C VAL A 62 2.10 2.43 1.48
N VAL A 63 3.29 2.97 1.70
CA VAL A 63 4.39 2.95 0.72
C VAL A 63 4.72 1.54 0.22
N LYS A 64 4.50 0.51 1.04
CA LYS A 64 4.77 -0.90 0.69
C LYS A 64 3.86 -1.42 -0.43
N PHE A 65 2.64 -0.88 -0.56
CA PHE A 65 1.78 -1.15 -1.72
C PHE A 65 2.38 -0.55 -3.00
N VAL A 66 2.82 0.70 -2.95
CA VAL A 66 3.42 1.39 -4.10
C VAL A 66 4.70 0.67 -4.54
N LEU A 67 5.53 0.25 -3.58
CA LEU A 67 6.71 -0.57 -3.82
C LEU A 67 6.37 -1.92 -4.47
N ALA A 68 5.33 -2.62 -3.97
CA ALA A 68 4.91 -3.90 -4.50
C ALA A 68 4.45 -3.80 -5.97
N LEU A 69 3.74 -2.73 -6.34
CA LEU A 69 3.40 -2.44 -7.73
C LEU A 69 4.66 -2.33 -8.61
N SER A 70 5.66 -1.59 -8.13
CA SER A 70 6.92 -1.39 -8.85
C SER A 70 7.73 -2.68 -9.01
N VAL A 71 7.75 -3.54 -7.99
CA VAL A 71 8.40 -4.86 -8.07
C VAL A 71 7.67 -5.76 -9.07
N LEU A 72 6.34 -5.85 -8.98
CA LEU A 72 5.53 -6.70 -9.86
C LEU A 72 5.51 -6.22 -11.31
N LYS A 73 5.63 -4.91 -11.55
CA LYS A 73 5.87 -4.37 -12.90
C LYS A 73 7.14 -4.97 -13.52
N ARG A 74 8.22 -5.12 -12.76
CA ARG A 74 9.47 -5.74 -13.22
C ARG A 74 9.31 -7.25 -13.47
N VAL A 75 8.46 -7.92 -12.71
CA VAL A 75 8.05 -9.30 -12.99
C VAL A 75 7.31 -9.39 -14.33
N ASP A 76 6.35 -8.49 -14.57
CA ASP A 76 5.60 -8.43 -15.82
C ASP A 76 6.45 -8.14 -17.05
N GLN A 77 7.54 -7.42 -16.86
CA GLN A 77 8.55 -7.11 -17.88
C GLN A 77 9.56 -8.25 -18.09
N GLY A 78 9.53 -9.32 -17.27
CA GLY A 78 10.49 -10.41 -17.30
C GLY A 78 11.87 -10.06 -16.72
N ALA A 79 12.01 -8.90 -16.08
CA ALA A 79 13.26 -8.46 -15.44
C ALA A 79 13.47 -9.11 -14.06
N MET A 80 12.41 -9.61 -13.44
CA MET A 80 12.46 -10.33 -12.17
C MET A 80 11.60 -11.60 -12.25
N ASN A 81 11.99 -12.64 -11.49
CA ASN A 81 11.22 -13.87 -11.36
C ASN A 81 10.66 -14.00 -9.94
N PRO A 82 9.35 -14.22 -9.73
CA PRO A 82 8.76 -14.42 -8.42
C PRO A 82 9.40 -15.55 -7.59
N GLU A 83 9.89 -16.58 -8.27
CA GLU A 83 10.54 -17.73 -7.64
C GLU A 83 12.06 -17.53 -7.46
N GLN A 84 12.64 -16.41 -7.90
CA GLN A 84 14.06 -16.16 -7.67
C GLN A 84 14.35 -16.11 -6.17
N ILE A 85 15.43 -16.81 -5.78
CA ILE A 85 15.87 -16.87 -4.41
C ILE A 85 16.75 -15.65 -4.08
N ILE A 86 16.43 -14.99 -2.99
CA ILE A 86 17.16 -13.87 -2.45
C ILE A 86 17.75 -14.30 -1.11
N ARG A 87 19.08 -14.30 -1.04
CA ARG A 87 19.82 -14.59 0.18
C ARG A 87 19.85 -13.36 1.07
N ILE A 88 19.28 -13.48 2.26
CA ILE A 88 19.34 -12.44 3.29
C ILE A 88 20.38 -12.84 4.34
N ARG A 89 21.34 -11.96 4.59
CA ARG A 89 22.34 -12.14 5.65
C ARG A 89 21.90 -11.43 6.93
N PRO A 90 22.37 -11.86 8.11
CA PRO A 90 22.02 -11.24 9.39
C PRO A 90 22.30 -9.73 9.43
N GLU A 91 23.37 -9.28 8.77
CA GLU A 91 23.80 -7.88 8.75
C GLU A 91 22.87 -6.97 7.96
N GLN A 92 22.01 -7.55 7.11
CA GLN A 92 20.99 -6.82 6.34
C GLN A 92 19.68 -6.65 7.11
N LEU A 93 19.57 -7.27 8.28
CA LEU A 93 18.39 -7.21 9.14
C LEU A 93 18.56 -6.13 10.20
N VAL A 94 18.09 -4.93 9.90
CA VAL A 94 18.11 -3.79 10.82
C VAL A 94 17.41 -4.15 12.12
N LYS A 95 18.08 -3.88 13.25
CA LYS A 95 17.51 -4.05 14.58
C LYS A 95 16.57 -2.88 14.91
N ASP A 96 15.76 -3.06 15.93
CA ASP A 96 14.88 -2.03 16.50
C ASP A 96 13.85 -1.45 15.53
N THR A 97 13.58 -2.13 14.43
CA THR A 97 12.46 -1.84 13.52
C THR A 97 11.46 -3.00 13.51
N TRP A 98 10.22 -2.71 13.09
CA TRP A 98 9.20 -3.75 12.94
C TRP A 98 9.58 -4.73 11.83
N SER A 99 9.88 -5.96 12.19
CA SER A 99 10.24 -7.00 11.22
C SER A 99 9.91 -8.42 11.71
N PRO A 100 8.68 -8.90 11.46
CA PRO A 100 8.31 -10.28 11.73
C PRO A 100 9.22 -11.31 11.06
N LEU A 101 9.80 -11.00 9.89
CA LEU A 101 10.76 -11.88 9.23
C LEU A 101 12.02 -12.03 10.08
N ARG A 102 12.60 -10.93 10.58
CA ARG A 102 13.79 -11.00 11.44
C ARG A 102 13.52 -11.75 12.74
N GLU A 103 12.32 -11.59 13.32
CA GLU A 103 11.95 -12.32 14.53
C GLU A 103 11.92 -13.83 14.30
N ARG A 104 11.40 -14.28 13.16
CA ARG A 104 11.37 -15.71 12.78
C ARG A 104 12.73 -16.23 12.31
N PHE A 105 13.50 -15.40 11.62
CA PHE A 105 14.76 -15.77 10.97
C PHE A 105 15.90 -14.79 11.31
N PRO A 106 16.35 -14.73 12.57
CA PRO A 106 17.34 -13.73 13.00
C PRO A 106 18.72 -13.91 12.35
N GLN A 107 19.00 -15.10 11.81
CA GLN A 107 20.23 -15.42 11.05
C GLN A 107 20.07 -15.21 9.54
N GLY A 108 18.96 -14.63 9.10
CA GLY A 108 18.63 -14.53 7.69
C GLY A 108 18.21 -15.86 7.10
N GLY A 109 18.42 -16.03 5.80
CA GLY A 109 18.03 -17.23 5.07
C GLY A 109 17.83 -16.98 3.57
N ASP A 110 17.32 -17.98 2.90
CA ASP A 110 16.99 -17.94 1.49
C ASP A 110 15.46 -17.86 1.31
N PHE A 111 14.99 -16.80 0.65
CA PHE A 111 13.56 -16.52 0.47
C PHE A 111 13.26 -16.24 -1.01
N SER A 112 12.11 -16.66 -1.49
CA SER A 112 11.66 -16.27 -2.82
C SER A 112 11.20 -14.81 -2.85
N LEU A 113 11.30 -14.16 -4.01
CA LEU A 113 10.81 -12.79 -4.21
C LEU A 113 9.32 -12.67 -3.82
N LYS A 114 8.50 -13.67 -4.17
CA LYS A 114 7.07 -13.68 -3.82
C LYS A 114 6.84 -13.75 -2.31
N GLU A 115 7.70 -14.48 -1.58
CA GLU A 115 7.62 -14.53 -0.13
C GLU A 115 7.99 -13.20 0.51
N LEU A 116 9.04 -12.54 0.02
CA LEU A 116 9.42 -11.20 0.48
C LEU A 116 8.32 -10.18 0.21
N LEU A 117 7.69 -10.21 -0.98
CA LEU A 117 6.52 -9.37 -1.29
C LEU A 117 5.37 -9.62 -0.32
N ARG A 118 5.06 -10.90 -0.07
CA ARG A 118 3.99 -11.27 0.87
C ARG A 118 4.26 -10.71 2.26
N VAL A 119 5.43 -10.96 2.82
CA VAL A 119 5.80 -10.49 4.17
C VAL A 119 5.81 -8.96 4.25
N THR A 120 6.35 -8.29 3.23
CA THR A 120 6.35 -6.82 3.15
C THR A 120 4.95 -6.24 3.22
N VAL A 121 4.01 -6.78 2.46
CA VAL A 121 2.66 -6.21 2.37
C VAL A 121 1.76 -6.75 3.47
N GLN A 122 1.65 -8.05 3.67
CA GLN A 122 0.73 -8.66 4.65
C GLN A 122 1.11 -8.36 6.10
N GLU A 123 2.39 -8.47 6.42
CA GLU A 123 2.90 -8.37 7.77
C GLU A 123 3.55 -7.01 8.06
N SER A 124 3.63 -6.16 7.03
CA SER A 124 4.23 -4.81 7.12
C SER A 124 5.70 -4.79 7.51
N ASP A 125 6.48 -5.79 7.09
CA ASP A 125 7.87 -5.94 7.46
C ASP A 125 8.75 -4.83 6.84
N ASN A 126 9.54 -4.16 7.69
CA ASN A 126 10.37 -3.03 7.26
C ASN A 126 11.68 -3.51 6.61
N ASN A 127 12.29 -4.59 7.12
CA ASN A 127 13.52 -5.11 6.53
C ASN A 127 13.29 -5.65 5.11
N THR A 128 12.21 -6.40 4.90
CA THR A 128 11.86 -6.87 3.54
C THR A 128 11.46 -5.73 2.62
N CYS A 129 10.85 -4.67 3.14
CA CYS A 129 10.59 -3.45 2.39
C CYS A 129 11.87 -2.84 1.83
N ASP A 130 12.87 -2.64 2.66
CA ASP A 130 14.14 -2.04 2.26
C ASP A 130 14.96 -2.95 1.33
N LEU A 131 14.92 -4.26 1.56
CA LEU A 131 15.49 -5.23 0.63
C LEU A 131 14.85 -5.13 -0.76
N LEU A 132 13.52 -5.03 -0.83
CA LEU A 132 12.81 -4.87 -2.11
C LEU A 132 13.12 -3.53 -2.77
N PHE A 133 13.24 -2.43 -2.02
CA PHE A 133 13.73 -1.16 -2.55
C PHE A 133 15.11 -1.33 -3.17
N GLY A 134 16.04 -1.99 -2.46
CA GLY A 134 17.39 -2.25 -2.97
C GLY A 134 17.42 -3.02 -4.29
N LEU A 135 16.54 -4.04 -4.44
CA LEU A 135 16.45 -4.87 -5.64
C LEU A 135 15.99 -4.11 -6.89
N ILE A 136 15.21 -3.06 -6.73
CA ILE A 136 14.66 -2.31 -7.87
C ILE A 136 15.35 -0.96 -8.13
N GLY A 137 16.38 -0.61 -7.33
CA GLY A 137 17.14 0.62 -7.48
C GLY A 137 16.67 1.76 -6.57
N GLY A 138 16.04 1.44 -5.42
CA GLY A 138 15.70 2.39 -4.36
C GLY A 138 14.37 3.14 -4.55
N PRO A 139 14.04 4.05 -3.62
CA PRO A 139 12.83 4.87 -3.67
C PRO A 139 12.67 5.67 -4.97
N GLN A 140 13.76 6.13 -5.56
CA GLN A 140 13.75 6.86 -6.85
C GLN A 140 13.22 6.03 -8.01
N ALA A 141 13.41 4.72 -8.00
CA ALA A 141 12.85 3.84 -9.04
C ALA A 141 11.32 3.77 -8.93
N VAL A 142 10.79 3.72 -7.70
CA VAL A 142 9.34 3.79 -7.46
C VAL A 142 8.78 5.14 -7.88
N GLN A 143 9.48 6.25 -7.56
CA GLN A 143 9.07 7.59 -7.98
C GLN A 143 9.04 7.74 -9.50
N LYS A 144 9.97 7.11 -10.21
CA LYS A 144 9.99 7.05 -11.67
C LYS A 144 8.78 6.27 -12.20
N ASP A 145 8.47 5.11 -11.63
CA ASP A 145 7.32 4.30 -12.02
C ASP A 145 6.00 5.08 -11.85
N LEU A 146 5.81 5.78 -10.72
CA LEU A 146 4.64 6.65 -10.48
C LEU A 146 4.48 7.70 -11.58
N LYS A 147 5.57 8.35 -11.97
CA LYS A 147 5.56 9.32 -13.07
C LYS A 147 5.18 8.69 -14.40
N GLU A 148 5.70 7.50 -14.70
CA GLU A 148 5.37 6.75 -15.92
C GLU A 148 3.90 6.32 -15.95
N TRP A 149 3.29 6.05 -14.79
CA TRP A 149 1.86 5.74 -14.66
C TRP A 149 0.96 6.99 -14.68
N GLY A 150 1.54 8.19 -14.74
CA GLY A 150 0.79 9.45 -14.69
C GLY A 150 0.19 9.75 -13.30
N ILE A 151 0.77 9.21 -12.25
CA ILE A 151 0.31 9.40 -10.87
C ILE A 151 1.12 10.51 -10.20
N ASP A 152 0.50 11.66 -10.05
CA ASP A 152 1.05 12.81 -9.33
C ASP A 152 0.50 12.89 -7.91
N GLY A 153 1.27 13.52 -6.99
CA GLY A 153 0.83 13.73 -5.60
C GLY A 153 1.17 12.58 -4.65
N ILE A 154 1.99 11.62 -5.09
CA ILE A 154 2.64 10.61 -4.24
C ILE A 154 4.15 10.86 -4.27
N ASN A 155 4.77 10.97 -3.10
CA ASN A 155 6.20 11.14 -2.93
C ASN A 155 6.79 9.93 -2.22
N VAL A 156 7.76 9.26 -2.85
CA VAL A 156 8.55 8.17 -2.29
C VAL A 156 10.01 8.56 -2.37
N ARG A 157 10.64 8.85 -1.25
CA ARG A 157 12.01 9.42 -1.19
C ARG A 157 12.95 8.63 -0.31
N PHE A 158 12.45 8.00 0.74
CA PHE A 158 13.24 7.37 1.78
C PHE A 158 12.83 5.93 2.03
N THR A 159 13.79 5.12 2.44
CA THR A 159 13.60 3.75 2.93
C THR A 159 13.11 3.74 4.37
N GLU A 160 12.68 2.58 4.88
CA GLU A 160 12.28 2.42 6.28
C GLU A 160 13.48 2.62 7.23
N GLU A 161 14.67 2.18 6.83
CA GLU A 161 15.90 2.37 7.61
C GLU A 161 16.28 3.85 7.73
N GLU A 162 16.19 4.63 6.65
CA GLU A 162 16.44 6.07 6.68
C GLU A 162 15.45 6.78 7.60
N ILE A 163 14.16 6.44 7.51
CA ILE A 163 13.11 6.99 8.40
C ILE A 163 13.36 6.57 9.85
N HIS A 164 13.80 5.33 10.09
CA HIS A 164 14.14 4.86 11.43
C HIS A 164 15.29 5.67 12.05
N ARG A 165 16.30 6.02 11.25
CA ARG A 165 17.43 6.86 11.70
C ARG A 165 17.05 8.32 11.92
N ASN A 166 16.07 8.83 11.18
CA ASN A 166 15.56 10.19 11.29
C ASN A 166 14.05 10.21 11.09
N HIS A 167 13.31 10.23 12.20
CA HIS A 167 11.83 10.12 12.19
C HIS A 167 11.13 11.27 11.45
N ASP A 168 11.75 12.43 11.26
CA ASP A 168 11.14 13.53 10.52
C ASP A 168 10.98 13.21 9.02
N LEU A 169 11.79 12.29 8.48
CA LEU A 169 11.70 11.84 7.10
C LEU A 169 10.38 11.11 6.78
N GLN A 170 9.66 10.61 7.80
CA GLN A 170 8.35 10.00 7.62
C GLN A 170 7.33 10.93 6.95
N TYR A 171 7.46 12.25 7.14
CA TYR A 171 6.56 13.24 6.54
C TYR A 171 6.85 13.49 5.06
N VAL A 172 7.98 13.05 4.55
CA VAL A 172 8.37 13.21 3.15
C VAL A 172 7.78 12.10 2.27
N ASN A 173 7.78 10.86 2.77
CA ASN A 173 7.03 9.77 2.11
C ASN A 173 5.53 10.00 2.31
N SER A 174 4.94 10.72 1.38
CA SER A 174 3.59 11.28 1.55
C SER A 174 2.73 11.13 0.30
N SER A 175 1.42 11.17 0.48
CA SER A 175 0.45 11.12 -0.61
C SER A 175 -0.74 12.03 -0.32
N ARG A 176 -1.29 12.65 -1.36
CA ARG A 176 -2.65 13.19 -1.30
C ARG A 176 -3.65 12.03 -1.36
N PRO A 177 -4.80 12.14 -0.68
CA PRO A 177 -5.84 11.11 -0.74
C PRO A 177 -6.29 10.77 -2.16
N SER A 178 -6.56 11.76 -3.01
CA SER A 178 -6.95 11.58 -4.41
C SER A 178 -5.88 10.88 -5.25
N ALA A 179 -4.61 11.17 -4.98
CA ALA A 179 -3.51 10.54 -5.71
C ALA A 179 -3.42 9.03 -5.42
N MET A 180 -3.61 8.65 -4.15
CA MET A 180 -3.65 7.23 -3.77
C MET A 180 -4.89 6.54 -4.35
N ASN A 181 -6.03 7.23 -4.36
CA ASN A 181 -7.26 6.71 -4.99
C ASN A 181 -7.07 6.48 -6.51
N SER A 182 -6.42 7.42 -7.20
CA SER A 182 -6.07 7.28 -8.61
C SER A 182 -5.14 6.09 -8.88
N LEU A 183 -4.16 5.86 -8.00
CA LEU A 183 -3.27 4.71 -8.09
C LEU A 183 -4.02 3.39 -7.88
N LEU A 184 -4.93 3.34 -6.90
CA LEU A 184 -5.78 2.16 -6.64
C LEU A 184 -6.69 1.86 -7.82
N ARG A 185 -7.32 2.87 -8.39
CA ARG A 185 -8.15 2.74 -9.60
C ARG A 185 -7.32 2.20 -10.75
N ALA A 186 -6.15 2.77 -11.04
CA ALA A 186 -5.27 2.32 -12.10
C ALA A 186 -4.81 0.85 -11.90
N PHE A 187 -4.61 0.44 -10.64
CA PHE A 187 -4.33 -0.94 -10.29
C PHE A 187 -5.54 -1.85 -10.56
N ASP A 188 -6.73 -1.48 -10.11
CA ASP A 188 -7.96 -2.28 -10.28
C ASP A 188 -8.33 -2.44 -11.77
N GLU A 189 -8.23 -1.38 -12.55
CA GLU A 189 -8.47 -1.37 -13.99
C GLU A 189 -7.39 -2.13 -14.82
N GLY A 190 -6.36 -2.69 -14.17
CA GLY A 190 -5.29 -3.42 -14.86
C GLY A 190 -4.37 -2.54 -15.71
N LYS A 191 -4.32 -1.23 -15.46
CA LYS A 191 -3.46 -0.28 -16.20
C LYS A 191 -2.00 -0.34 -15.79
N ILE A 192 -1.67 -0.95 -14.63
CA ILE A 192 -0.33 -0.99 -14.07
C ILE A 192 0.30 -2.37 -14.22
N LEU A 193 -0.45 -3.41 -13.93
CA LEU A 193 0.01 -4.81 -13.90
C LEU A 193 -0.79 -5.68 -14.86
N LYS A 194 -0.17 -6.77 -15.33
CA LYS A 194 -0.87 -7.83 -16.02
C LYS A 194 -1.81 -8.55 -15.06
N LYS A 195 -2.88 -9.17 -15.58
CA LYS A 195 -3.93 -9.83 -14.78
C LYS A 195 -3.37 -10.84 -13.75
N GLY A 196 -2.32 -11.59 -14.09
CA GLY A 196 -1.72 -12.57 -13.18
C GLY A 196 -1.07 -11.91 -11.95
N THR A 197 -0.20 -10.93 -12.16
CA THR A 197 0.49 -10.19 -11.10
C THR A 197 -0.44 -9.27 -10.32
N GLN A 198 -1.47 -8.70 -10.98
CA GLN A 198 -2.55 -7.97 -10.33
C GLN A 198 -3.28 -8.88 -9.31
N SER A 199 -3.67 -10.09 -9.74
CA SER A 199 -4.32 -11.06 -8.84
C SER A 199 -3.42 -11.48 -7.68
N VAL A 200 -2.11 -11.63 -7.91
CA VAL A 200 -1.15 -11.93 -6.84
C VAL A 200 -1.15 -10.82 -5.79
N LEU A 201 -1.03 -9.55 -6.20
CA LEU A 201 -1.01 -8.43 -5.26
C LEU A 201 -2.36 -8.27 -4.54
N TRP A 202 -3.47 -8.43 -5.27
CA TRP A 202 -4.80 -8.44 -4.67
C TRP A 202 -4.90 -9.47 -3.53
N ASN A 203 -4.50 -10.72 -3.77
CA ASN A 203 -4.55 -11.79 -2.78
C ASN A 203 -3.63 -11.52 -1.58
N ILE A 204 -2.45 -10.95 -1.83
CA ILE A 204 -1.53 -10.52 -0.76
C ILE A 204 -2.21 -9.46 0.12
N MET A 205 -2.85 -8.45 -0.46
CA MET A 205 -3.53 -7.38 0.27
C MET A 205 -4.78 -7.88 1.01
N ALA A 206 -5.56 -8.79 0.41
CA ALA A 206 -6.71 -9.41 1.06
C ALA A 206 -6.32 -10.25 2.29
N GLY A 207 -5.10 -10.82 2.28
CA GLY A 207 -4.51 -11.53 3.42
C GLY A 207 -3.79 -10.65 4.44
N CYS A 208 -3.88 -9.31 4.35
CA CYS A 208 -3.19 -8.42 5.27
C CYS A 208 -3.64 -8.64 6.71
N SER A 209 -2.67 -8.83 7.61
CA SER A 209 -2.89 -9.11 9.03
C SER A 209 -2.80 -7.89 9.93
N THR A 210 -2.30 -6.76 9.42
CA THR A 210 -2.09 -5.53 10.20
C THR A 210 -3.36 -4.70 10.27
N GLY A 211 -3.73 -4.23 11.46
CA GLY A 211 -4.89 -3.37 11.70
C GLY A 211 -6.26 -4.02 11.44
N PRO A 212 -6.53 -5.24 11.96
CA PRO A 212 -7.75 -6.00 11.68
C PRO A 212 -9.02 -5.29 12.16
N GLU A 213 -8.92 -4.47 13.19
CA GLU A 213 -10.05 -3.72 13.78
C GLU A 213 -10.41 -2.43 13.04
N ARG A 214 -9.65 -2.07 12.00
CA ARG A 214 -9.87 -0.84 11.24
C ARG A 214 -11.08 -0.99 10.32
N LEU A 215 -10.88 -0.91 9.01
CA LEU A 215 -11.98 -1.03 8.05
C LEU A 215 -12.63 -2.41 8.08
N LYS A 216 -11.82 -3.46 8.06
CA LYS A 216 -12.31 -4.85 8.07
C LYS A 216 -13.13 -5.17 9.32
N GLY A 217 -12.74 -4.66 10.48
CA GLY A 217 -13.45 -4.89 11.75
C GLY A 217 -14.81 -4.19 11.84
N GLN A 218 -15.08 -3.22 10.98
CA GLN A 218 -16.33 -2.45 10.95
C GLN A 218 -17.31 -2.93 9.86
N LEU A 219 -16.91 -3.90 9.04
CA LEU A 219 -17.72 -4.40 7.92
C LEU A 219 -18.30 -5.79 8.21
N PRO A 220 -19.41 -6.16 7.58
CA PRO A 220 -19.91 -7.52 7.61
C PRO A 220 -18.83 -8.53 7.18
N ARG A 221 -18.87 -9.76 7.76
CA ARG A 221 -17.81 -10.76 7.59
C ARG A 221 -17.67 -11.32 6.18
N ASP A 222 -18.69 -11.18 5.36
CA ASP A 222 -18.75 -11.60 3.96
C ASP A 222 -18.06 -10.59 3.00
N TYR A 223 -17.70 -9.40 3.50
CA TYR A 223 -16.94 -8.45 2.70
C TYR A 223 -15.44 -8.81 2.67
N VAL A 224 -14.91 -8.89 1.46
CA VAL A 224 -13.46 -9.03 1.26
C VAL A 224 -12.83 -7.65 1.23
N VAL A 225 -11.88 -7.43 2.13
CA VAL A 225 -11.15 -6.17 2.26
C VAL A 225 -9.68 -6.43 1.96
N ALA A 226 -9.21 -5.93 0.83
CA ALA A 226 -7.79 -5.87 0.51
C ALA A 226 -7.24 -4.51 0.94
N HIS A 227 -6.20 -4.50 1.79
CA HIS A 227 -5.70 -3.25 2.37
C HIS A 227 -4.21 -3.28 2.66
N LYS A 228 -3.69 -2.06 2.91
CA LYS A 228 -2.34 -1.85 3.43
C LYS A 228 -2.29 -0.64 4.36
#